data_49d0ac009926dbf8154b24cb9a83552e
#
_entry.id   49d0ac009926dbf8154b24cb9a83552e
#
_cell.length_a   1.000
_cell.length_b   1.000
_cell.length_c   1.000
_cell.angle_alpha   90.00
_cell.angle_beta   90.00
_cell.angle_gamma   90.00
#
_symmetry.space_group_name_H-M   'P 1'
#
loop_
_entity.id
_entity.type
_entity.pdbx_description
1 polymer ?
#
loop_
_entity_poly.entity_id
_entity_poly.type
_entity_poly.pdbx_seq_one_letter_code
_entity_poly.pdbx_strand_id
1 'polypeptide(L)'
;MEQEHDWQYDLDEYIRQGEPDRSEKSAAWQIAIGLQDVDGLQTSEYLLETAKEHIEGKIDISTAQKRIYSYYELRNVRMTDEQDTMEADIVAAHIAELLAEKTFQFSPAELQSIHRRLFTGVYKTAGQFRSYNISKKEWVLNGKTVFYAAFDSIRDTLDYDFSQEKDFSYAELDVAQSIKHIAKFISGIWQIHPFCEGNTRTTAVFMIKYLQTFGFNVSNQVFADNSWYFRNALVRANYNDLQNGIHATTEFLEKFIENLLTGTNHELKNRYMHIEYTESAQSANDSTSKCKNCTLEELAILREISKNPSITQKELAEAIEKSERTIKTRTVELQNNGFLRRKNGKRNGLWEVLVEI
;
A
#
# COMPACT_ATOMS: atom_id res chain seq x y z
N MET A 1 26.93 -37.87 28.29
CA MET A 1 26.77 -36.39 28.32
C MET A 1 25.62 -36.07 27.42
N GLU A 2 24.43 -35.96 28.00
CA GLU A 2 23.26 -35.42 27.29
C GLU A 2 23.53 -33.92 27.12
N GLN A 3 23.51 -33.43 25.88
CA GLN A 3 23.50 -32.02 25.61
C GLN A 3 22.18 -31.45 26.15
N GLU A 4 22.27 -30.60 27.17
CA GLU A 4 21.13 -29.80 27.58
C GLU A 4 20.63 -29.04 26.35
N HIS A 5 19.42 -29.38 25.92
CA HIS A 5 18.77 -28.72 24.78
C HIS A 5 18.36 -27.32 25.23
N ASP A 6 18.93 -26.29 24.64
CA ASP A 6 18.62 -24.89 24.97
C ASP A 6 17.30 -24.47 24.30
N TRP A 7 16.20 -24.73 25.01
CA TRP A 7 14.84 -24.39 24.57
C TRP A 7 14.63 -22.89 24.24
N GLN A 8 15.42 -22.03 24.88
CA GLN A 8 15.35 -20.60 24.65
C GLN A 8 15.91 -20.27 23.25
N TYR A 9 17.00 -20.89 22.85
CA TYR A 9 17.60 -20.73 21.53
C TYR A 9 16.69 -21.28 20.43
N ASP A 10 16.07 -22.43 20.64
CA ASP A 10 15.14 -23.02 19.66
C ASP A 10 13.87 -22.18 19.51
N LEU A 11 13.35 -21.60 20.59
CA LEU A 11 12.19 -20.70 20.53
C LEU A 11 12.52 -19.41 19.79
N ASP A 12 13.67 -18.81 20.06
CA ASP A 12 14.13 -17.60 19.38
C ASP A 12 14.38 -17.85 17.89
N GLU A 13 14.91 -19.03 17.52
CA GLU A 13 15.09 -19.42 16.12
C GLU A 13 13.74 -19.67 15.44
N TYR A 14 12.78 -20.31 16.10
CA TYR A 14 11.43 -20.51 15.60
C TYR A 14 10.70 -19.18 15.35
N ILE A 15 10.83 -18.22 16.28
CA ILE A 15 10.27 -16.87 16.12
C ILE A 15 10.92 -16.16 14.93
N ARG A 16 12.25 -16.24 14.77
CA ARG A 16 12.96 -15.64 13.63
C ARG A 16 12.57 -16.23 12.28
N GLN A 17 12.33 -17.53 12.20
CA GLN A 17 11.87 -18.20 10.98
C GLN A 17 10.47 -17.77 10.55
N GLY A 18 9.64 -17.30 11.49
CA GLY A 18 8.32 -16.73 11.21
C GLY A 18 8.34 -15.26 10.81
N GLU A 19 9.47 -14.55 10.94
CA GLU A 19 9.59 -13.16 10.54
C GLU A 19 9.83 -12.99 9.01
N PRO A 20 9.34 -11.88 8.43
CA PRO A 20 9.65 -11.52 7.05
C PRO A 20 11.15 -11.52 6.78
N ASP A 21 11.55 -11.84 5.57
CA ASP A 21 12.94 -11.78 5.19
C ASP A 21 13.47 -10.32 5.21
N ARG A 22 14.79 -10.17 5.04
CA ARG A 22 15.43 -8.85 5.07
C ARG A 22 14.90 -7.90 4.00
N SER A 23 14.51 -8.41 2.85
CA SER A 23 13.98 -7.61 1.73
C SER A 23 12.57 -7.12 2.06
N GLU A 24 11.71 -7.97 2.59
CA GLU A 24 10.34 -7.63 3.00
C GLU A 24 10.35 -6.61 4.15
N LYS A 25 11.20 -6.81 5.17
CA LYS A 25 11.39 -5.84 6.26
C LYS A 25 11.86 -4.48 5.75
N SER A 26 12.84 -4.47 4.84
CA SER A 26 13.36 -3.23 4.25
C SER A 26 12.26 -2.49 3.48
N ALA A 27 11.48 -3.20 2.67
CA ALA A 27 10.39 -2.63 1.91
C ALA A 27 9.29 -2.06 2.83
N ALA A 28 8.90 -2.79 3.88
CA ALA A 28 7.91 -2.33 4.84
C ALA A 28 8.35 -1.02 5.54
N TRP A 29 9.61 -0.94 5.97
CA TRP A 29 10.16 0.27 6.57
C TRP A 29 10.27 1.44 5.60
N GLN A 30 10.67 1.20 4.33
CA GLN A 30 10.73 2.25 3.32
C GLN A 30 9.35 2.88 3.08
N ILE A 31 8.31 2.05 2.92
CA ILE A 31 6.93 2.53 2.79
C ILE A 31 6.51 3.28 4.05
N ALA A 32 6.76 2.71 5.22
CA ALA A 32 6.35 3.27 6.51
C ALA A 32 6.95 4.66 6.77
N ILE A 33 8.22 4.84 6.46
CA ILE A 33 8.94 6.12 6.57
C ILE A 33 8.41 7.12 5.52
N GLY A 34 8.32 6.70 4.27
CA GLY A 34 7.85 7.56 3.18
C GLY A 34 6.40 8.03 3.36
N LEU A 35 5.54 7.23 3.96
CA LEU A 35 4.14 7.60 4.23
C LEU A 35 4.00 8.75 5.26
N GLN A 36 5.03 9.09 6.01
CA GLN A 36 4.96 10.24 6.92
C GLN A 36 4.91 11.57 6.16
N ASP A 37 5.48 11.63 4.96
CA ASP A 37 5.49 12.83 4.12
C ASP A 37 4.07 13.26 3.64
N VAL A 38 3.07 12.39 3.66
CA VAL A 38 1.66 12.77 3.32
C VAL A 38 1.11 13.87 4.25
N ASP A 39 1.63 13.94 5.45
CA ASP A 39 1.26 14.94 6.46
C ASP A 39 2.43 15.92 6.74
N GLY A 40 3.50 15.87 5.91
CA GLY A 40 4.69 16.72 6.04
C GLY A 40 5.58 16.39 7.23
N LEU A 41 5.45 15.17 7.77
CA LEU A 41 6.20 14.71 8.93
C LEU A 41 7.54 14.07 8.50
N GLN A 42 8.55 14.18 9.36
CA GLN A 42 9.85 13.57 9.14
C GLN A 42 10.25 12.67 10.32
N THR A 43 10.81 11.53 10.00
CA THR A 43 11.31 10.56 10.99
C THR A 43 12.68 10.97 11.52
N SER A 44 12.98 10.55 12.75
CA SER A 44 14.28 10.79 13.41
C SER A 44 15.39 9.88 12.89
N GLU A 45 16.65 10.28 13.09
CA GLU A 45 17.82 9.41 12.88
C GLU A 45 17.76 8.17 13.80
N TYR A 46 17.23 8.33 15.01
CA TYR A 46 17.07 7.21 15.95
C TYR A 46 16.14 6.12 15.40
N LEU A 47 15.02 6.50 14.74
CA LEU A 47 14.17 5.55 14.05
C LEU A 47 14.93 4.82 12.96
N LEU A 48 15.70 5.54 12.12
CA LEU A 48 16.44 4.95 11.01
C LEU A 48 17.47 3.92 11.48
N GLU A 49 18.16 4.18 12.59
CA GLU A 49 19.08 3.23 13.21
C GLU A 49 18.33 2.01 13.77
N THR A 50 17.22 2.23 14.47
CA THR A 50 16.38 1.16 15.02
C THR A 50 15.80 0.27 13.91
N ALA A 51 15.33 0.89 12.82
CA ALA A 51 14.83 0.17 11.65
C ALA A 51 15.92 -0.71 11.00
N LYS A 52 17.16 -0.21 10.88
CA LYS A 52 18.29 -0.99 10.37
C LYS A 52 18.56 -2.22 11.22
N GLU A 53 18.56 -2.08 12.54
CA GLU A 53 18.76 -3.22 13.45
C GLU A 53 17.66 -4.27 13.30
N HIS A 54 16.41 -3.86 13.12
CA HIS A 54 15.30 -4.77 12.84
C HIS A 54 15.44 -5.45 11.46
N ILE A 55 15.78 -4.71 10.41
CA ILE A 55 16.02 -5.25 9.05
C ILE A 55 17.16 -6.28 9.06
N GLU A 56 18.21 -6.04 9.86
CA GLU A 56 19.34 -6.94 10.00
C GLU A 56 19.05 -8.15 10.92
N GLY A 57 17.86 -8.22 11.53
CA GLY A 57 17.46 -9.30 12.42
C GLY A 57 18.13 -9.26 13.80
N LYS A 58 18.72 -8.11 14.18
CA LYS A 58 19.31 -7.92 15.53
C LYS A 58 18.26 -7.75 16.62
N ILE A 59 17.11 -7.21 16.27
CA ILE A 59 15.96 -7.01 17.13
C ILE A 59 14.68 -7.38 16.38
N ASP A 60 13.64 -7.76 17.09
CA ASP A 60 12.29 -7.92 16.56
C ASP A 60 11.52 -6.60 16.50
N ILE A 61 10.37 -6.61 15.83
CA ILE A 61 9.54 -5.39 15.67
C ILE A 61 9.01 -4.88 17.02
N SER A 62 8.67 -5.76 17.95
CA SER A 62 8.19 -5.39 19.28
C SER A 62 9.30 -4.67 20.09
N THR A 63 10.53 -5.13 19.97
CA THR A 63 11.70 -4.48 20.59
C THR A 63 11.96 -3.11 19.95
N ALA A 64 11.85 -3.00 18.62
CA ALA A 64 11.98 -1.73 17.91
C ALA A 64 10.95 -0.71 18.40
N GLN A 65 9.68 -1.09 18.48
CA GLN A 65 8.61 -0.24 19.02
C GLN A 65 8.88 0.19 20.47
N LYS A 66 9.23 -0.75 21.36
CA LYS A 66 9.55 -0.43 22.76
C LYS A 66 10.69 0.58 22.87
N ARG A 67 11.74 0.44 22.07
CA ARG A 67 12.87 1.39 22.05
C ARG A 67 12.44 2.77 21.61
N ILE A 68 11.62 2.88 20.56
CA ILE A 68 11.08 4.17 20.07
C ILE A 68 10.23 4.83 21.16
N TYR A 69 9.31 4.11 21.79
CA TYR A 69 8.52 4.64 22.89
C TYR A 69 9.38 5.15 24.05
N SER A 70 10.33 4.31 24.51
CA SER A 70 11.22 4.67 25.63
C SER A 70 12.10 5.88 25.32
N TYR A 71 12.53 6.03 24.06
CA TYR A 71 13.30 7.19 23.62
C TYR A 71 12.56 8.51 23.84
N TYR A 72 11.27 8.55 23.53
CA TYR A 72 10.45 9.74 23.70
C TYR A 72 9.94 9.94 25.13
N GLU A 73 9.64 8.88 25.86
CA GLU A 73 9.31 8.96 27.30
C GLU A 73 10.44 9.59 28.12
N LEU A 74 11.67 9.20 27.87
CA LEU A 74 12.85 9.72 28.58
C LEU A 74 13.12 11.20 28.25
N ARG A 75 12.79 11.65 27.06
CA ARG A 75 13.05 13.04 26.61
C ARG A 75 12.03 14.05 27.08
N ASN A 76 10.88 13.62 27.59
CA ASN A 76 9.82 14.54 28.05
C ASN A 76 9.41 15.55 26.96
N VAL A 77 9.15 15.06 25.74
CA VAL A 77 8.89 15.83 24.52
C VAL A 77 7.81 16.89 24.75
N ARG A 78 8.14 18.17 24.60
CA ARG A 78 7.23 19.31 24.86
C ARG A 78 7.13 20.29 23.67
N MET A 79 8.08 20.24 22.74
CA MET A 79 8.11 21.13 21.58
C MET A 79 7.28 20.55 20.44
N THR A 80 6.62 21.38 19.65
CA THR A 80 5.75 20.95 18.55
C THR A 80 6.52 20.12 17.53
N ASP A 81 7.70 20.55 17.09
CA ASP A 81 8.51 19.85 16.10
C ASP A 81 8.97 18.47 16.60
N GLU A 82 9.23 18.34 17.90
CA GLU A 82 9.56 17.06 18.52
C GLU A 82 8.33 16.13 18.61
N GLN A 83 7.13 16.71 18.78
CA GLN A 83 5.87 15.93 18.76
C GLN A 83 5.58 15.39 17.37
N ASP A 84 5.81 16.16 16.32
CA ASP A 84 5.63 15.77 14.94
C ASP A 84 6.60 14.61 14.56
N THR A 85 7.86 14.72 14.99
CA THR A 85 8.85 13.65 14.80
C THR A 85 8.51 12.39 15.61
N MET A 86 8.03 12.57 16.85
CA MET A 86 7.55 11.44 17.66
C MET A 86 6.37 10.73 17.02
N GLU A 87 5.40 11.48 16.48
CA GLU A 87 4.28 10.92 15.74
C GLU A 87 4.81 10.10 14.53
N ALA A 88 5.68 10.70 13.72
CA ALA A 88 6.24 10.05 12.54
C ALA A 88 6.92 8.73 12.89
N ASP A 89 7.74 8.71 13.93
CA ASP A 89 8.50 7.52 14.36
C ASP A 89 7.58 6.39 14.86
N ILE A 90 6.64 6.72 15.73
CA ILE A 90 5.70 5.74 16.28
C ILE A 90 4.83 5.16 15.17
N VAL A 91 4.26 6.02 14.32
CA VAL A 91 3.38 5.58 13.23
C VAL A 91 4.15 4.78 12.19
N ALA A 92 5.39 5.15 11.87
CA ALA A 92 6.23 4.37 10.96
C ALA A 92 6.48 2.94 11.50
N ALA A 93 6.79 2.79 12.79
CA ALA A 93 6.97 1.47 13.40
C ALA A 93 5.68 0.61 13.35
N HIS A 94 4.52 1.23 13.58
CA HIS A 94 3.23 0.55 13.46
C HIS A 94 2.88 0.16 12.02
N ILE A 95 3.20 1.01 11.04
CA ILE A 95 3.00 0.68 9.61
C ILE A 95 3.91 -0.49 9.22
N ALA A 96 5.19 -0.47 9.62
CA ALA A 96 6.12 -1.55 9.32
C ALA A 96 5.63 -2.90 9.88
N GLU A 97 5.10 -2.93 11.11
CA GLU A 97 4.47 -4.12 11.69
C GLU A 97 3.27 -4.58 10.88
N LEU A 98 2.32 -3.67 10.59
CA LEU A 98 1.09 -4.00 9.84
C LEU A 98 1.37 -4.54 8.44
N LEU A 99 2.35 -3.98 7.75
CA LEU A 99 2.72 -4.43 6.40
C LEU A 99 3.41 -5.79 6.40
N ALA A 100 4.09 -6.15 7.49
CA ALA A 100 4.71 -7.46 7.66
C ALA A 100 3.69 -8.59 7.94
N GLU A 101 2.50 -8.25 8.46
CA GLU A 101 1.45 -9.21 8.72
C GLU A 101 0.75 -9.64 7.43
N LYS A 102 0.51 -10.95 7.27
CA LYS A 102 -0.22 -11.50 6.12
C LYS A 102 -1.75 -11.47 6.28
N THR A 103 -2.23 -11.31 7.51
CA THR A 103 -3.66 -11.29 7.80
C THR A 103 -4.30 -9.98 7.35
N PHE A 104 -5.41 -10.10 6.62
CA PHE A 104 -6.24 -8.96 6.21
C PHE A 104 -7.68 -9.42 6.03
N GLN A 105 -8.63 -8.65 6.54
CA GLN A 105 -10.05 -8.90 6.36
C GLN A 105 -10.69 -7.70 5.66
N PHE A 106 -11.17 -7.89 4.44
CA PHE A 106 -11.82 -6.83 3.69
C PHE A 106 -13.14 -6.41 4.36
N SER A 107 -13.11 -5.33 5.13
CA SER A 107 -14.28 -4.78 5.85
C SER A 107 -14.05 -3.35 6.33
N PRO A 108 -15.14 -2.57 6.61
CA PRO A 108 -15.03 -1.28 7.29
C PRO A 108 -14.38 -1.38 8.68
N ALA A 109 -14.61 -2.50 9.38
CA ALA A 109 -14.01 -2.78 10.69
C ALA A 109 -12.49 -2.92 10.60
N GLU A 110 -11.97 -3.49 9.50
CA GLU A 110 -10.54 -3.58 9.26
C GLU A 110 -9.92 -2.19 9.00
N LEU A 111 -10.57 -1.35 8.19
CA LEU A 111 -10.14 0.04 8.00
C LEU A 111 -10.04 0.77 9.35
N GLN A 112 -11.03 0.60 10.22
CA GLN A 112 -11.06 1.16 11.57
C GLN A 112 -9.96 0.55 12.47
N SER A 113 -9.70 -0.75 12.35
CA SER A 113 -8.63 -1.47 13.07
C SER A 113 -7.24 -0.97 12.65
N ILE A 114 -7.00 -0.82 11.34
CA ILE A 114 -5.77 -0.24 10.81
C ILE A 114 -5.54 1.15 11.42
N HIS A 115 -6.53 2.05 11.35
CA HIS A 115 -6.39 3.38 11.96
C HIS A 115 -6.06 3.31 13.46
N ARG A 116 -6.76 2.44 14.20
CA ARG A 116 -6.50 2.25 15.64
C ARG A 116 -5.06 1.84 15.88
N ARG A 117 -4.58 0.84 15.15
CA ARG A 117 -3.22 0.31 15.32
C ARG A 117 -2.16 1.32 14.93
N LEU A 118 -2.36 2.05 13.83
CA LEU A 118 -1.42 3.08 13.38
C LEU A 118 -1.23 4.18 14.43
N PHE A 119 -2.31 4.62 15.06
CA PHE A 119 -2.31 5.83 15.89
C PHE A 119 -2.47 5.57 17.39
N THR A 120 -2.44 4.31 17.83
CA THR A 120 -2.38 4.01 19.26
C THR A 120 -1.12 4.64 19.87
N GLY A 121 -1.27 5.33 21.01
CA GLY A 121 -0.20 6.07 21.66
C GLY A 121 0.08 7.45 21.07
N VAL A 122 -0.50 7.78 19.91
CA VAL A 122 -0.39 9.11 19.25
C VAL A 122 -1.67 9.91 19.43
N TYR A 123 -2.80 9.36 19.00
CA TYR A 123 -4.09 10.05 19.09
C TYR A 123 -5.02 9.39 20.12
N LYS A 124 -5.65 10.19 20.96
CA LYS A 124 -6.68 9.71 21.90
C LYS A 124 -7.90 9.12 21.18
N THR A 125 -8.13 9.53 19.95
CA THR A 125 -9.25 9.10 19.09
C THR A 125 -8.85 7.99 18.11
N ALA A 126 -7.72 7.32 18.33
CA ALA A 126 -7.27 6.21 17.46
C ALA A 126 -8.36 5.16 17.29
N GLY A 127 -8.76 4.88 16.04
CA GLY A 127 -9.83 3.96 15.70
C GLY A 127 -11.25 4.47 15.95
N GLN A 128 -11.44 5.74 16.27
CA GLN A 128 -12.77 6.33 16.46
C GLN A 128 -13.15 7.19 15.25
N PHE A 129 -14.35 7.00 14.75
CA PHE A 129 -14.90 7.89 13.73
C PHE A 129 -15.11 9.28 14.31
N ARG A 130 -14.86 10.32 13.49
CA ARG A 130 -15.14 11.70 13.89
C ARG A 130 -16.62 11.93 14.16
N SER A 131 -16.91 12.83 15.07
CA SER A 131 -18.27 13.22 15.49
C SER A 131 -18.67 14.62 15.02
N TYR A 132 -17.92 15.21 14.08
CA TYR A 132 -18.18 16.54 13.53
C TYR A 132 -17.71 16.62 12.08
N ASN A 133 -18.26 17.57 11.31
CA ASN A 133 -17.84 17.82 9.93
C ASN A 133 -16.50 18.55 9.90
N ILE A 134 -15.68 18.19 8.93
CA ILE A 134 -14.34 18.75 8.74
C ILE A 134 -14.19 19.40 7.38
N SER A 135 -13.20 20.27 7.29
CA SER A 135 -12.76 20.91 6.06
C SER A 135 -11.24 21.06 6.14
N LYS A 136 -10.54 20.71 5.06
CA LYS A 136 -9.07 20.83 4.96
C LYS A 136 -8.72 21.65 3.73
N LYS A 137 -7.77 22.58 3.87
CA LYS A 137 -7.23 23.32 2.74
C LYS A 137 -6.23 22.45 1.99
N GLU A 138 -6.45 22.27 0.68
CA GLU A 138 -5.61 21.43 -0.15
C GLU A 138 -4.76 22.27 -1.10
N TRP A 139 -3.44 22.01 -1.12
CA TRP A 139 -2.51 22.76 -1.95
C TRP A 139 -2.86 22.66 -3.44
N VAL A 140 -3.13 21.46 -3.96
CA VAL A 140 -3.46 21.23 -5.37
C VAL A 140 -4.76 21.93 -5.80
N LEU A 141 -5.59 22.35 -4.84
CA LEU A 141 -6.84 23.07 -5.05
C LEU A 141 -6.72 24.58 -4.75
N ASN A 142 -5.49 25.10 -4.70
CA ASN A 142 -5.26 26.50 -4.34
C ASN A 142 -5.95 26.91 -3.02
N GLY A 143 -5.84 26.05 -2.00
CA GLY A 143 -6.42 26.26 -0.67
C GLY A 143 -7.92 25.98 -0.56
N LYS A 144 -8.58 25.51 -1.62
CA LYS A 144 -9.96 25.01 -1.53
C LYS A 144 -9.98 23.62 -0.89
N THR A 145 -11.18 23.11 -0.57
CA THR A 145 -11.39 21.83 0.12
C THR A 145 -12.17 20.84 -0.74
N VAL A 146 -11.97 19.54 -0.47
CA VAL A 146 -12.87 18.48 -0.92
C VAL A 146 -14.09 18.43 0.00
N PHE A 147 -15.25 18.06 -0.53
CA PHE A 147 -16.44 17.78 0.28
C PHE A 147 -16.33 16.35 0.84
N TYR A 148 -16.13 16.27 2.15
CA TYR A 148 -16.10 15.01 2.88
C TYR A 148 -17.51 14.56 3.27
N ALA A 149 -17.70 13.27 3.58
CA ALA A 149 -19.00 12.77 4.07
C ALA A 149 -19.43 13.50 5.35
N ALA A 150 -20.73 13.67 5.54
CA ALA A 150 -21.25 14.16 6.82
C ALA A 150 -20.91 13.15 7.94
N PHE A 151 -20.60 13.65 9.13
CA PHE A 151 -20.11 12.79 10.22
C PHE A 151 -21.12 11.71 10.64
N ASP A 152 -22.41 12.00 10.55
CA ASP A 152 -23.52 11.11 10.89
C ASP A 152 -23.77 10.02 9.82
N SER A 153 -23.30 10.21 8.59
CA SER A 153 -23.42 9.24 7.49
C SER A 153 -22.17 8.38 7.28
N ILE A 154 -21.08 8.59 8.01
CA ILE A 154 -19.80 7.88 7.80
C ILE A 154 -19.97 6.37 7.79
N ARG A 155 -20.67 5.82 8.79
CA ARG A 155 -20.84 4.36 8.93
C ARG A 155 -21.64 3.78 7.77
N ASP A 156 -22.77 4.35 7.47
CA ASP A 156 -23.66 3.87 6.41
C ASP A 156 -22.98 3.96 5.03
N THR A 157 -22.21 5.03 4.80
CA THR A 157 -21.48 5.21 3.54
C THR A 157 -20.35 4.18 3.41
N LEU A 158 -19.59 3.92 4.49
CA LEU A 158 -18.56 2.87 4.49
C LEU A 158 -19.18 1.48 4.25
N ASP A 159 -20.25 1.15 4.96
CA ASP A 159 -20.92 -0.15 4.82
C ASP A 159 -21.44 -0.34 3.38
N TYR A 160 -21.98 0.72 2.78
CA TYR A 160 -22.44 0.70 1.39
C TYR A 160 -21.28 0.48 0.41
N ASP A 161 -20.22 1.30 0.48
CA ASP A 161 -19.09 1.23 -0.47
C ASP A 161 -18.36 -0.12 -0.38
N PHE A 162 -18.15 -0.62 0.84
CA PHE A 162 -17.53 -1.94 1.05
C PHE A 162 -18.41 -3.09 0.56
N SER A 163 -19.75 -2.98 0.69
CA SER A 163 -20.68 -3.97 0.15
C SER A 163 -20.62 -4.00 -1.38
N GLN A 164 -20.64 -2.83 -2.03
CA GLN A 164 -20.54 -2.74 -3.49
C GLN A 164 -19.23 -3.33 -4.01
N GLU A 165 -18.10 -3.02 -3.35
CA GLU A 165 -16.81 -3.55 -3.74
C GLU A 165 -16.68 -5.06 -3.52
N LYS A 166 -17.28 -5.59 -2.43
CA LYS A 166 -17.29 -7.02 -2.14
C LYS A 166 -18.06 -7.83 -3.19
N ASP A 167 -19.13 -7.24 -3.73
CA ASP A 167 -19.97 -7.87 -4.75
C ASP A 167 -19.41 -7.65 -6.18
N PHE A 168 -18.38 -6.82 -6.32
CA PHE A 168 -17.77 -6.53 -7.60
C PHE A 168 -16.83 -7.65 -8.06
N SER A 169 -16.86 -7.97 -9.37
CA SER A 169 -16.03 -9.02 -9.96
C SER A 169 -14.95 -8.43 -10.88
N TYR A 170 -13.70 -8.75 -10.57
CA TYR A 170 -12.54 -8.41 -11.40
C TYR A 170 -12.24 -9.45 -12.50
N ALA A 171 -12.97 -10.55 -12.55
CA ALA A 171 -12.61 -11.74 -13.34
C ALA A 171 -12.60 -11.50 -14.86
N GLU A 172 -13.40 -10.55 -15.35
CA GLU A 172 -13.52 -10.25 -16.79
C GLU A 172 -12.88 -8.90 -17.17
N LEU A 173 -12.25 -8.21 -16.20
CA LEU A 173 -11.63 -6.91 -16.45
C LEU A 173 -10.16 -7.08 -16.81
N ASP A 174 -9.72 -6.28 -17.78
CA ASP A 174 -8.29 -6.08 -18.01
C ASP A 174 -7.63 -5.27 -16.87
N VAL A 175 -6.30 -5.20 -16.89
CA VAL A 175 -5.53 -4.50 -15.85
C VAL A 175 -5.91 -3.03 -15.76
N ALA A 176 -6.08 -2.33 -16.88
CA ALA A 176 -6.39 -0.90 -16.90
C ALA A 176 -7.79 -0.63 -16.31
N GLN A 177 -8.78 -1.45 -16.69
CA GLN A 177 -10.14 -1.38 -16.14
C GLN A 177 -10.15 -1.67 -14.63
N SER A 178 -9.37 -2.65 -14.20
CA SER A 178 -9.23 -3.01 -12.78
C SER A 178 -8.57 -1.89 -11.98
N ILE A 179 -7.49 -1.30 -12.49
CA ILE A 179 -6.81 -0.15 -11.87
C ILE A 179 -7.77 1.03 -11.72
N LYS A 180 -8.53 1.34 -12.78
CA LYS A 180 -9.53 2.41 -12.74
C LYS A 180 -10.60 2.17 -11.68
N HIS A 181 -11.08 0.93 -11.56
CA HIS A 181 -12.07 0.57 -10.53
C HIS A 181 -11.47 0.69 -9.12
N ILE A 182 -10.27 0.15 -8.89
CA ILE A 182 -9.55 0.27 -7.62
C ILE A 182 -9.32 1.75 -7.26
N ALA A 183 -8.88 2.57 -8.20
CA ALA A 183 -8.66 3.99 -7.98
C ALA A 183 -9.95 4.69 -7.54
N LYS A 184 -11.08 4.37 -8.17
CA LYS A 184 -12.39 4.89 -7.78
C LYS A 184 -12.79 4.46 -6.37
N PHE A 185 -12.67 3.18 -6.03
CA PHE A 185 -13.00 2.64 -4.72
C PHE A 185 -12.13 3.26 -3.61
N ILE A 186 -10.81 3.25 -3.79
CA ILE A 186 -9.86 3.80 -2.80
C ILE A 186 -10.06 5.31 -2.61
N SER A 187 -10.29 6.06 -3.68
CA SER A 187 -10.57 7.49 -3.57
C SER A 187 -11.91 7.77 -2.88
N GLY A 188 -12.93 6.92 -3.08
CA GLY A 188 -14.21 6.99 -2.39
C GLY A 188 -14.07 6.80 -0.87
N ILE A 189 -13.38 5.75 -0.44
CA ILE A 189 -13.07 5.53 1.00
C ILE A 189 -12.34 6.75 1.59
N TRP A 190 -11.33 7.28 0.89
CA TRP A 190 -10.61 8.46 1.36
C TRP A 190 -11.52 9.69 1.45
N GLN A 191 -12.47 9.88 0.52
CA GLN A 191 -13.42 11.00 0.54
C GLN A 191 -14.38 10.94 1.74
N ILE A 192 -14.76 9.75 2.19
CA ILE A 192 -15.56 9.59 3.42
C ILE A 192 -14.84 10.26 4.59
N HIS A 193 -13.51 10.16 4.63
CA HIS A 193 -12.63 10.80 5.61
C HIS A 193 -13.09 10.52 7.05
N PRO A 194 -13.18 9.24 7.44
CA PRO A 194 -13.91 8.83 8.63
C PRO A 194 -13.28 9.27 9.95
N PHE A 195 -11.99 9.59 9.96
CA PHE A 195 -11.23 9.93 11.17
C PHE A 195 -10.92 11.43 11.25
N CYS A 196 -10.59 11.91 12.44
CA CYS A 196 -10.18 13.31 12.64
C CYS A 196 -8.85 13.61 11.92
N GLU A 197 -7.87 12.72 12.06
CA GLU A 197 -6.54 12.80 11.46
C GLU A 197 -6.12 11.42 10.92
N GLY A 198 -5.03 11.34 10.14
CA GLY A 198 -4.43 10.07 9.69
C GLY A 198 -5.19 9.32 8.59
N ASN A 199 -6.19 9.94 7.96
CA ASN A 199 -7.00 9.26 6.93
C ASN A 199 -6.17 8.80 5.73
N THR A 200 -5.23 9.61 5.25
CA THR A 200 -4.41 9.25 4.08
C THR A 200 -3.49 8.08 4.37
N ARG A 201 -2.79 8.09 5.52
CA ARG A 201 -1.92 6.97 5.93
C ARG A 201 -2.72 5.68 6.12
N THR A 202 -3.91 5.77 6.73
CA THR A 202 -4.83 4.62 6.88
C THR A 202 -5.29 4.08 5.54
N THR A 203 -5.69 4.95 4.61
CA THR A 203 -6.13 4.55 3.26
C THR A 203 -4.99 3.92 2.48
N ALA A 204 -3.76 4.43 2.60
CA ALA A 204 -2.58 3.86 1.96
C ALA A 204 -2.29 2.44 2.45
N VAL A 205 -2.24 2.23 3.77
CA VAL A 205 -2.01 0.91 4.36
C VAL A 205 -3.15 -0.05 3.98
N PHE A 206 -4.40 0.40 4.05
CA PHE A 206 -5.55 -0.40 3.61
C PHE A 206 -5.43 -0.79 2.13
N MET A 207 -5.09 0.14 1.24
CA MET A 207 -4.90 -0.13 -0.19
C MET A 207 -3.79 -1.16 -0.43
N ILE A 208 -2.65 -1.04 0.24
CA ILE A 208 -1.55 -2.00 0.13
C ILE A 208 -2.02 -3.40 0.52
N LYS A 209 -2.67 -3.54 1.68
CA LYS A 209 -3.22 -4.83 2.15
C LYS A 209 -4.28 -5.38 1.19
N TYR A 210 -5.13 -4.51 0.64
CA TYR A 210 -6.13 -4.91 -0.35
C TYR A 210 -5.48 -5.42 -1.63
N LEU A 211 -4.47 -4.73 -2.16
CA LEU A 211 -3.72 -5.17 -3.34
C LEU A 211 -2.99 -6.50 -3.13
N GLN A 212 -2.52 -6.77 -1.90
CA GLN A 212 -1.94 -8.07 -1.55
C GLN A 212 -2.94 -9.22 -1.73
N THR A 213 -4.25 -9.00 -1.54
CA THR A 213 -5.26 -10.04 -1.77
C THR A 213 -5.38 -10.49 -3.23
N PHE A 214 -4.94 -9.66 -4.17
CA PHE A 214 -4.83 -10.02 -5.59
C PHE A 214 -3.51 -10.71 -5.94
N GLY A 215 -2.60 -10.86 -4.97
CA GLY A 215 -1.30 -11.50 -5.16
C GLY A 215 -0.16 -10.52 -5.49
N PHE A 216 -0.37 -9.20 -5.32
CA PHE A 216 0.70 -8.23 -5.53
C PHE A 216 1.50 -8.03 -4.25
N ASN A 217 2.80 -8.27 -4.32
CA ASN A 217 3.72 -7.81 -3.31
C ASN A 217 4.02 -6.31 -3.57
N VAL A 218 3.29 -5.44 -2.87
CA VAL A 218 3.43 -3.98 -2.97
C VAL A 218 4.59 -3.55 -2.07
N SER A 219 5.80 -3.90 -2.48
CA SER A 219 7.04 -3.59 -1.75
C SER A 219 7.97 -2.67 -2.54
N ASN A 220 7.42 -1.85 -3.43
CA ASN A 220 8.23 -1.01 -4.28
C ASN A 220 8.38 0.42 -3.75
N GLN A 221 9.43 1.08 -4.23
CA GLN A 221 9.82 2.43 -3.88
C GLN A 221 8.79 3.49 -4.28
N VAL A 222 7.83 3.16 -5.15
CA VAL A 222 6.83 4.11 -5.66
C VAL A 222 6.06 4.77 -4.51
N PHE A 223 5.64 4.00 -3.51
CA PHE A 223 4.95 4.55 -2.34
C PHE A 223 5.87 5.39 -1.46
N ALA A 224 7.09 4.91 -1.22
CA ALA A 224 8.06 5.61 -0.41
C ALA A 224 8.41 6.99 -0.98
N ASP A 225 8.63 7.06 -2.30
CA ASP A 225 9.10 8.27 -2.96
C ASP A 225 7.96 9.21 -3.38
N ASN A 226 6.70 8.73 -3.44
CA ASN A 226 5.58 9.46 -4.02
C ASN A 226 4.34 9.51 -3.12
N SER A 227 4.51 9.45 -1.82
CA SER A 227 3.39 9.48 -0.85
C SER A 227 2.61 10.79 -0.92
N TRP A 228 3.29 11.93 -1.09
CA TRP A 228 2.67 13.24 -1.32
C TRP A 228 1.90 13.30 -2.65
N TYR A 229 2.41 12.65 -3.70
CA TYR A 229 1.67 12.49 -4.95
C TYR A 229 0.39 11.68 -4.76
N PHE A 230 0.48 10.56 -4.05
CA PHE A 230 -0.69 9.72 -3.74
C PHE A 230 -1.78 10.53 -3.03
N ARG A 231 -1.42 11.32 -2.00
CA ARG A 231 -2.37 12.21 -1.31
C ARG A 231 -3.03 13.20 -2.26
N ASN A 232 -2.25 13.88 -3.07
CA ASN A 232 -2.78 14.87 -4.01
C ASN A 232 -3.65 14.24 -5.10
N ALA A 233 -3.34 13.02 -5.54
CA ALA A 233 -4.16 12.25 -6.48
C ALA A 233 -5.53 11.90 -5.89
N LEU A 234 -5.60 11.53 -4.60
CA LEU A 234 -6.86 11.33 -3.88
C LEU A 234 -7.70 12.62 -3.81
N VAL A 235 -7.06 13.75 -3.57
CA VAL A 235 -7.72 15.07 -3.60
C VAL A 235 -8.31 15.35 -4.97
N ARG A 236 -7.52 15.17 -6.05
CA ARG A 236 -7.98 15.43 -7.43
C ARG A 236 -9.08 14.47 -7.88
N ALA A 237 -9.08 13.25 -7.39
CA ALA A 237 -10.14 12.27 -7.68
C ALA A 237 -11.51 12.68 -7.10
N ASN A 238 -11.55 13.59 -6.13
CA ASN A 238 -12.76 13.93 -5.37
C ASN A 238 -13.12 15.43 -5.43
N TYR A 239 -12.53 16.19 -6.34
CA TYR A 239 -12.80 17.63 -6.42
C TYR A 239 -13.42 18.03 -7.76
N ASN A 240 -14.58 18.69 -7.68
CA ASN A 240 -15.28 19.30 -8.83
C ASN A 240 -15.49 20.81 -8.57
N ASP A 241 -15.19 21.60 -9.61
CA ASP A 241 -15.57 23.02 -9.69
C ASP A 241 -16.04 23.30 -11.13
N LEU A 242 -17.29 22.91 -11.39
CA LEU A 242 -17.86 22.92 -12.72
C LEU A 242 -17.96 24.35 -13.30
N GLN A 243 -18.06 25.36 -12.43
CA GLN A 243 -18.10 26.78 -12.86
C GLN A 243 -16.77 27.21 -13.48
N ASN A 244 -15.65 26.64 -13.01
CA ASN A 244 -14.31 26.88 -13.51
C ASN A 244 -13.81 25.77 -14.44
N GLY A 245 -14.68 24.84 -14.86
CA GLY A 245 -14.33 23.75 -15.78
C GLY A 245 -13.41 22.69 -15.17
N ILE A 246 -13.36 22.60 -13.83
CA ILE A 246 -12.53 21.63 -13.13
C ILE A 246 -13.38 20.40 -12.80
N HIS A 247 -12.96 19.24 -13.29
CA HIS A 247 -13.61 17.95 -13.05
C HIS A 247 -12.76 17.07 -12.13
N ALA A 248 -13.43 16.27 -11.31
CA ALA A 248 -12.78 15.18 -10.59
C ALA A 248 -12.21 14.18 -11.60
N THR A 249 -10.99 13.69 -11.34
CA THR A 249 -10.33 12.72 -12.20
C THR A 249 -9.50 11.73 -11.38
N THR A 250 -9.64 10.44 -11.68
CA THR A 250 -8.84 9.38 -11.09
C THR A 250 -7.53 9.11 -11.83
N GLU A 251 -7.29 9.75 -12.98
CA GLU A 251 -6.12 9.49 -13.84
C GLU A 251 -4.77 9.57 -13.12
N PHE A 252 -4.61 10.52 -12.20
CA PHE A 252 -3.37 10.63 -11.42
C PHE A 252 -3.20 9.45 -10.48
N LEU A 253 -4.28 9.02 -9.83
CA LEU A 253 -4.27 7.85 -8.96
C LEU A 253 -4.10 6.56 -9.76
N GLU A 254 -4.69 6.46 -10.95
CA GLU A 254 -4.51 5.35 -11.88
C GLU A 254 -3.04 5.21 -12.28
N LYS A 255 -2.36 6.29 -12.68
CA LYS A 255 -0.91 6.29 -13.00
C LYS A 255 -0.06 5.85 -11.81
N PHE A 256 -0.40 6.28 -10.61
CA PHE A 256 0.28 5.84 -9.39
C PHE A 256 0.12 4.34 -9.16
N ILE A 257 -1.12 3.84 -9.24
CA ILE A 257 -1.42 2.41 -9.06
C ILE A 257 -0.79 1.58 -10.19
N GLU A 258 -0.78 2.08 -11.42
CA GLU A 258 -0.15 1.40 -12.54
C GLU A 258 1.37 1.25 -12.32
N ASN A 259 2.09 2.31 -11.93
CA ASN A 259 3.49 2.20 -11.55
C ASN A 259 3.72 1.18 -10.43
N LEU A 260 2.80 1.15 -9.46
CA LEU A 260 2.86 0.24 -8.33
C LEU A 260 2.70 -1.23 -8.75
N LEU A 261 1.74 -1.51 -9.64
CA LEU A 261 1.33 -2.87 -10.00
C LEU A 261 2.07 -3.42 -11.22
N THR A 262 2.41 -2.60 -12.19
CA THR A 262 2.98 -3.06 -13.46
C THR A 262 4.47 -2.75 -13.60
N GLY A 263 5.01 -1.87 -12.74
CA GLY A 263 6.39 -1.40 -12.86
C GLY A 263 6.58 -0.40 -14.01
N THR A 264 5.51 0.11 -14.60
CA THR A 264 5.56 1.27 -15.51
C THR A 264 6.21 2.45 -14.79
N ASN A 265 6.75 3.37 -15.56
CA ASN A 265 7.44 4.54 -15.02
C ASN A 265 6.75 5.83 -15.49
N HIS A 266 5.46 5.96 -15.15
CA HIS A 266 4.77 7.24 -15.34
C HIS A 266 5.41 8.31 -14.48
N GLU A 267 5.57 9.50 -15.03
CA GLU A 267 6.10 10.64 -14.31
C GLU A 267 5.07 11.15 -13.28
N LEU A 268 5.38 11.00 -11.99
CA LEU A 268 4.51 11.36 -10.86
C LEU A 268 4.88 12.76 -10.32
N LYS A 269 4.42 13.82 -11.01
CA LYS A 269 4.68 15.20 -10.62
C LYS A 269 3.45 15.88 -10.03
N ASN A 270 3.55 16.32 -8.79
CA ASN A 270 2.49 17.01 -8.05
C ASN A 270 1.96 18.26 -8.78
N ARG A 271 2.83 18.98 -9.47
CA ARG A 271 2.45 20.21 -10.22
C ARG A 271 1.37 19.97 -11.27
N TYR A 272 1.33 18.78 -11.89
CA TYR A 272 0.33 18.46 -12.92
C TYR A 272 -1.09 18.32 -12.36
N MET A 273 -1.21 18.10 -11.05
CA MET A 273 -2.47 17.99 -10.34
C MET A 273 -3.02 19.34 -9.88
N HIS A 274 -2.18 20.39 -9.85
CA HIS A 274 -2.62 21.71 -9.39
C HIS A 274 -3.65 22.32 -10.34
N ILE A 275 -4.77 22.79 -9.81
CA ILE A 275 -5.92 23.27 -10.63
C ILE A 275 -5.60 24.50 -11.49
N GLU A 276 -4.53 25.23 -11.19
CA GLU A 276 -4.06 26.37 -11.98
C GLU A 276 -2.94 25.97 -12.95
N TYR A 277 -2.57 24.68 -13.00
CA TYR A 277 -1.55 24.24 -13.95
C TYR A 277 -2.11 24.22 -15.36
N THR A 278 -1.51 24.99 -16.26
CA THR A 278 -1.80 24.99 -17.69
C THR A 278 -0.62 24.34 -18.42
N GLU A 279 -0.86 23.22 -19.10
CA GLU A 279 0.14 22.66 -20.01
C GLU A 279 0.44 23.63 -21.15
N SER A 280 1.64 24.22 -21.14
CA SER A 280 2.25 24.68 -22.39
C SER A 280 2.63 23.41 -23.15
N ALA A 281 2.00 23.20 -24.31
CA ALA A 281 2.07 22.01 -25.15
C ALA A 281 3.48 21.36 -25.18
N GLN A 282 3.68 20.25 -24.49
CA GLN A 282 4.78 19.32 -24.69
C GLN A 282 4.29 17.89 -24.48
N SER A 283 4.20 17.20 -25.61
CA SER A 283 4.21 15.75 -25.85
C SER A 283 3.94 14.81 -24.68
N ALA A 284 2.76 14.22 -24.70
CA ALA A 284 2.43 12.98 -24.02
C ALA A 284 3.32 11.85 -24.57
N ASN A 285 4.31 11.42 -23.77
CA ASN A 285 4.87 10.08 -23.89
C ASN A 285 4.03 9.17 -22.99
N ASP A 286 2.91 8.70 -23.49
CA ASP A 286 2.15 7.61 -22.92
C ASP A 286 2.93 6.31 -23.17
N SER A 287 3.72 5.89 -22.18
CA SER A 287 4.19 4.51 -22.09
C SER A 287 3.03 3.68 -21.55
N THR A 288 2.13 3.25 -22.41
CA THR A 288 1.04 2.34 -22.05
C THR A 288 1.59 1.00 -21.64
N SER A 289 1.13 0.47 -20.50
CA SER A 289 1.32 -0.92 -20.08
C SER A 289 1.04 -1.88 -21.23
N LYS A 290 1.97 -2.78 -21.52
CA LYS A 290 1.92 -3.64 -22.71
C LYS A 290 1.14 -4.94 -22.51
N CYS A 291 0.79 -5.32 -21.28
CA CYS A 291 -0.10 -6.45 -21.01
C CYS A 291 -1.57 -6.04 -20.98
N LYS A 292 -2.07 -5.53 -22.11
CA LYS A 292 -3.42 -4.95 -22.19
C LYS A 292 -4.59 -5.93 -22.00
N ASN A 293 -4.35 -7.25 -22.04
CA ASN A 293 -5.38 -8.28 -22.06
C ASN A 293 -5.26 -9.32 -20.92
N CYS A 294 -4.49 -9.08 -19.88
CA CYS A 294 -4.42 -9.97 -18.73
C CYS A 294 -5.20 -9.41 -17.51
N THR A 295 -5.72 -10.31 -16.69
CA THR A 295 -6.35 -9.96 -15.41
C THR A 295 -5.30 -9.60 -14.36
N LEU A 296 -5.72 -9.00 -13.25
CA LEU A 296 -4.80 -8.69 -12.13
C LEU A 296 -4.10 -9.95 -11.59
N GLU A 297 -4.82 -11.06 -11.46
CA GLU A 297 -4.27 -12.32 -10.97
C GLU A 297 -3.22 -12.89 -11.96
N GLU A 298 -3.49 -12.82 -13.25
CA GLU A 298 -2.54 -13.22 -14.29
C GLU A 298 -1.29 -12.34 -14.31
N LEU A 299 -1.45 -11.04 -14.15
CA LEU A 299 -0.34 -10.10 -14.04
C LEU A 299 0.55 -10.41 -12.82
N ALA A 300 -0.05 -10.70 -11.66
CA ALA A 300 0.69 -11.08 -10.46
C ALA A 300 1.54 -12.35 -10.69
N ILE A 301 0.95 -13.37 -11.32
CA ILE A 301 1.64 -14.60 -11.71
C ILE A 301 2.82 -14.33 -12.65
N LEU A 302 2.60 -13.56 -13.72
CA LEU A 302 3.63 -13.22 -14.69
C LEU A 302 4.79 -12.45 -14.04
N ARG A 303 4.52 -11.54 -13.11
CA ARG A 303 5.57 -10.79 -12.38
C ARG A 303 6.43 -11.68 -11.50
N GLU A 304 5.85 -12.58 -10.74
CA GLU A 304 6.63 -13.50 -9.90
C GLU A 304 7.47 -14.47 -10.76
N ILE A 305 6.93 -14.93 -11.89
CA ILE A 305 7.68 -15.73 -12.85
C ILE A 305 8.84 -14.94 -13.49
N SER A 306 8.64 -13.65 -13.80
CA SER A 306 9.70 -12.80 -14.36
C SER A 306 10.86 -12.60 -13.39
N LYS A 307 10.57 -12.45 -12.08
CA LYS A 307 11.60 -12.34 -11.03
C LYS A 307 12.38 -13.66 -10.88
N ASN A 308 11.69 -14.80 -10.95
CA ASN A 308 12.29 -16.12 -10.81
C ASN A 308 11.73 -17.09 -11.87
N PRO A 309 12.37 -17.19 -13.06
CA PRO A 309 11.92 -18.09 -14.12
C PRO A 309 11.93 -19.59 -13.75
N SER A 310 12.63 -19.97 -12.69
CA SER A 310 12.68 -21.36 -12.21
C SER A 310 11.60 -21.68 -11.17
N ILE A 311 10.80 -20.71 -10.74
CA ILE A 311 9.78 -20.85 -9.69
C ILE A 311 8.83 -22.03 -9.99
N THR A 312 8.61 -22.87 -9.01
CA THR A 312 7.63 -23.97 -9.09
C THR A 312 6.20 -23.45 -8.89
N GLN A 313 5.21 -24.23 -9.34
CA GLN A 313 3.81 -23.87 -9.11
C GLN A 313 3.44 -23.82 -7.62
N LYS A 314 4.13 -24.59 -6.79
CA LYS A 314 3.95 -24.57 -5.34
C LYS A 314 4.52 -23.29 -4.73
N GLU A 315 5.77 -22.94 -5.03
CA GLU A 315 6.39 -21.69 -4.59
C GLU A 315 5.60 -20.47 -5.10
N LEU A 316 5.08 -20.52 -6.32
CA LEU A 316 4.25 -19.47 -6.90
C LEU A 316 2.92 -19.33 -6.13
N ALA A 317 2.31 -20.45 -5.71
CA ALA A 317 1.12 -20.47 -4.89
C ALA A 317 1.36 -19.84 -3.51
N GLU A 318 2.50 -20.12 -2.92
CA GLU A 318 2.94 -19.52 -1.65
C GLU A 318 3.22 -18.01 -1.81
N ALA A 319 3.93 -17.61 -2.89
CA ALA A 319 4.31 -16.22 -3.13
C ALA A 319 3.12 -15.28 -3.36
N ILE A 320 2.07 -15.75 -4.01
CA ILE A 320 0.86 -14.92 -4.30
C ILE A 320 -0.35 -15.30 -3.45
N GLU A 321 -0.15 -16.12 -2.41
CA GLU A 321 -1.18 -16.53 -1.43
C GLU A 321 -2.43 -17.14 -2.07
N LYS A 322 -2.25 -17.98 -3.11
CA LYS A 322 -3.33 -18.70 -3.79
C LYS A 322 -3.15 -20.21 -3.69
N SER A 323 -4.22 -20.97 -3.96
CA SER A 323 -4.12 -22.43 -3.98
C SER A 323 -3.28 -22.90 -5.17
N GLU A 324 -2.54 -24.02 -5.01
CA GLU A 324 -1.80 -24.64 -6.12
C GLU A 324 -2.74 -24.99 -7.30
N ARG A 325 -4.01 -25.31 -7.02
CA ARG A 325 -5.01 -25.58 -8.04
C ARG A 325 -5.29 -24.35 -8.89
N THR A 326 -5.45 -23.19 -8.25
CA THR A 326 -5.65 -21.90 -8.92
C THR A 326 -4.45 -21.59 -9.82
N ILE A 327 -3.24 -21.69 -9.27
CA ILE A 327 -2.00 -21.41 -10.02
C ILE A 327 -1.87 -22.33 -11.22
N LYS A 328 -2.17 -23.63 -11.06
CA LYS A 328 -2.14 -24.60 -12.16
C LYS A 328 -3.12 -24.23 -13.27
N THR A 329 -4.33 -23.83 -12.92
CA THR A 329 -5.34 -23.40 -13.89
C THR A 329 -4.87 -22.15 -14.63
N ARG A 330 -4.47 -21.10 -13.91
CA ARG A 330 -4.03 -19.82 -14.49
C ARG A 330 -2.77 -19.95 -15.34
N THR A 331 -1.79 -20.76 -14.92
CA THR A 331 -0.59 -20.98 -15.75
C THR A 331 -0.91 -21.71 -17.05
N VAL A 332 -1.92 -22.57 -17.09
CA VAL A 332 -2.41 -23.21 -18.33
C VAL A 332 -3.12 -22.18 -19.21
N GLU A 333 -3.97 -21.33 -18.65
CA GLU A 333 -4.65 -20.25 -19.38
C GLU A 333 -3.64 -19.28 -19.99
N LEU A 334 -2.65 -18.83 -19.22
CA LEU A 334 -1.56 -17.97 -19.70
C LEU A 334 -0.75 -18.62 -20.83
N GLN A 335 -0.53 -19.94 -20.79
CA GLN A 335 0.13 -20.65 -21.88
C GLN A 335 -0.77 -20.72 -23.14
N ASN A 336 -2.06 -20.97 -22.98
CA ASN A 336 -3.02 -21.00 -24.08
C ASN A 336 -3.18 -19.62 -24.74
N ASN A 337 -3.12 -18.56 -23.95
CA ASN A 337 -3.19 -17.16 -24.42
C ASN A 337 -1.86 -16.67 -25.03
N GLY A 338 -0.80 -17.49 -25.00
CA GLY A 338 0.50 -17.12 -25.56
C GLY A 338 1.30 -16.12 -24.71
N PHE A 339 0.94 -15.93 -23.44
CA PHE A 339 1.63 -15.02 -22.53
C PHE A 339 2.79 -15.69 -21.78
N LEU A 340 2.74 -17.03 -21.66
CA LEU A 340 3.70 -17.81 -20.92
C LEU A 340 4.10 -19.07 -21.71
N ARG A 341 5.36 -19.45 -21.64
CA ARG A 341 5.86 -20.70 -22.22
C ARG A 341 6.77 -21.43 -21.25
N ARG A 342 6.75 -22.78 -21.29
CA ARG A 342 7.71 -23.59 -20.53
C ARG A 342 8.80 -24.11 -21.44
N LYS A 343 10.06 -23.77 -21.13
CA LYS A 343 11.25 -24.31 -21.80
C LYS A 343 11.82 -25.52 -21.03
N ASN A 344 12.50 -26.44 -21.71
CA ASN A 344 13.29 -27.57 -21.16
C ASN A 344 12.50 -28.65 -20.40
N GLY A 345 11.18 -28.83 -20.66
CA GLY A 345 10.39 -29.96 -20.16
C GLY A 345 9.93 -29.85 -18.69
N LYS A 346 9.33 -30.94 -18.16
CA LYS A 346 8.65 -30.90 -16.86
C LYS A 346 9.58 -30.94 -15.64
N ARG A 347 10.78 -31.51 -15.73
CA ARG A 347 11.69 -31.71 -14.58
C ARG A 347 12.68 -30.57 -14.34
N ASN A 348 13.18 -29.93 -15.42
CA ASN A 348 14.13 -28.80 -15.35
C ASN A 348 13.63 -27.62 -16.19
N GLY A 349 12.31 -27.45 -16.27
CA GLY A 349 11.70 -26.45 -17.13
C GLY A 349 11.74 -25.07 -16.51
N LEU A 350 12.18 -24.12 -17.31
CA LEU A 350 12.10 -22.70 -17.01
C LEU A 350 10.83 -22.11 -17.62
N TRP A 351 10.23 -21.19 -16.91
CA TRP A 351 9.16 -20.36 -17.45
C TRP A 351 9.76 -19.22 -18.29
N GLU A 352 9.13 -18.92 -19.39
CA GLU A 352 9.46 -17.79 -20.25
C GLU A 352 8.20 -16.95 -20.43
N VAL A 353 8.26 -15.72 -19.96
CA VAL A 353 7.21 -14.72 -20.18
C VAL A 353 7.37 -14.14 -21.58
N LEU A 354 6.31 -14.17 -22.39
CA LEU A 354 6.31 -13.79 -23.81
C LEU A 354 5.71 -12.43 -24.09
N VAL A 355 5.23 -11.75 -23.04
CA VAL A 355 4.66 -10.40 -23.09
C VAL A 355 5.51 -9.45 -22.26
N GLU A 356 5.50 -8.19 -22.61
CA GLU A 356 6.10 -7.16 -21.75
C GLU A 356 5.12 -6.84 -20.61
N ILE A 357 5.62 -6.89 -19.38
CA ILE A 357 4.86 -6.70 -18.14
C ILE A 357 5.15 -5.31 -17.60
#